data_f5da2d8c65e84b772ca867e9e0648fee
#
_entry.id   f5da2d8c65e84b772ca867e9e0648fee
#
_cell.length_a   1.000
_cell.length_b   1.000
_cell.length_c   1.000
_cell.angle_alpha   90.00
_cell.angle_beta   90.00
_cell.angle_gamma   90.00
#
_symmetry.space_group_name_H-M   'P 1'
#
loop_
_entity.id
_entity.type
_entity.pdbx_description
1 polymer ?
#
loop_
_entity_poly.entity_id
_entity_poly.type
_entity_poly.pdbx_seq_one_letter_code
_entity_poly.pdbx_strand_id
1 'polypeptide(L)'
;SHVSLKVSGFSFTSRAMGSIIKETEKTWRVLPMELLFLEPVFKEAIWGGTKLRDSFGYDIPSDTTGECWAISAHKNGDCKIAGGRYDGRYLSQLWEEEPELFGNYPGSQFPLLIKIIDAKNDLSIQVHPDDAYASEHENGSLGKTECWYVLDCEPGTKIVIGHNAKDKKELEEMIRQGRWDDFIRVTDVKKGDFFQINPGCLHAIKGGTVILETQQNSDITYRVYDYDRLSDGKPRQLHVEQSIDTIVAPFEPAKCDTYTENLQGAEHKHLITCPFYSVDKYDVDGVFTIEFDKYFTDVSVVEGSGTVNGIPLEKGQHFIVPAGYGKCRFEGVMSLICSNPEKH
;
A
#
# COMPACT_ATOMS: atom_id res chain seq x y z
N SER A 1 -46.66 -46.62 -60.94
CA SER A 1 -46.21 -47.56 -59.93
C SER A 1 -45.91 -46.80 -58.63
N HIS A 2 -46.80 -46.91 -57.65
CA HIS A 2 -46.65 -46.40 -56.35
C HIS A 2 -46.00 -47.46 -55.46
N VAL A 3 -44.93 -47.07 -54.76
CA VAL A 3 -44.41 -47.86 -53.66
C VAL A 3 -44.59 -47.06 -52.37
N SER A 4 -45.44 -47.59 -51.53
CA SER A 4 -45.72 -47.06 -50.15
C SER A 4 -44.72 -47.71 -49.18
N LEU A 5 -43.98 -46.99 -48.47
CA LEU A 5 -43.20 -47.43 -47.30
C LEU A 5 -43.87 -46.96 -46.04
N LYS A 6 -44.40 -47.94 -45.30
CA LYS A 6 -44.84 -47.74 -43.92
C LYS A 6 -43.62 -47.58 -42.97
N VAL A 7 -43.55 -46.54 -42.21
CA VAL A 7 -42.66 -46.41 -41.08
C VAL A 7 -43.51 -46.53 -39.83
N SER A 8 -43.18 -47.53 -39.00
CA SER A 8 -43.80 -47.90 -37.76
C SER A 8 -43.49 -46.84 -36.66
N GLY A 9 -44.52 -46.51 -35.86
CA GLY A 9 -44.47 -45.57 -34.81
C GLY A 9 -43.58 -45.99 -33.65
N PHE A 10 -42.85 -45.00 -33.12
CA PHE A 10 -42.38 -45.01 -31.72
C PHE A 10 -43.02 -43.85 -31.00
N SER A 11 -43.89 -44.20 -30.06
CA SER A 11 -44.48 -43.30 -29.09
C SER A 11 -43.43 -42.98 -28.02
N PHE A 12 -42.88 -41.76 -28.02
CA PHE A 12 -42.11 -41.25 -26.89
C PHE A 12 -43.07 -40.70 -25.86
N THR A 13 -43.15 -41.36 -24.72
CA THR A 13 -43.94 -40.96 -23.58
C THR A 13 -43.34 -39.68 -22.96
N SER A 14 -44.20 -38.71 -22.66
CA SER A 14 -43.90 -37.39 -22.13
C SER A 14 -43.28 -37.34 -20.69
N ARG A 15 -42.76 -38.46 -20.21
CA ARG A 15 -42.14 -38.61 -18.89
C ARG A 15 -40.61 -38.45 -18.91
N ALA A 16 -39.95 -38.52 -20.06
CA ALA A 16 -38.50 -38.39 -20.16
C ALA A 16 -38.01 -36.96 -20.37
N MET A 17 -38.89 -36.04 -20.80
CA MET A 17 -38.52 -34.61 -20.97
C MET A 17 -38.60 -33.78 -19.65
N GLY A 18 -39.33 -34.29 -18.65
CA GLY A 18 -39.45 -33.61 -17.36
C GLY A 18 -38.27 -33.81 -16.41
N SER A 19 -37.39 -34.80 -16.65
CA SER A 19 -36.22 -35.04 -15.80
C SER A 19 -34.92 -34.40 -16.33
N ILE A 20 -34.87 -34.07 -17.62
CA ILE A 20 -33.71 -33.44 -18.24
C ILE A 20 -33.74 -31.92 -18.03
N ILE A 21 -34.92 -31.32 -17.84
CA ILE A 21 -35.06 -29.87 -17.57
C ILE A 21 -34.85 -29.52 -16.06
N LYS A 22 -34.90 -30.53 -15.18
CA LYS A 22 -34.65 -30.30 -13.73
C LYS A 22 -33.19 -30.31 -13.29
N GLU A 23 -32.25 -30.70 -14.17
CA GLU A 23 -30.82 -30.73 -13.81
C GLU A 23 -30.02 -29.55 -14.34
N THR A 24 -30.62 -28.59 -15.04
CA THR A 24 -29.94 -27.42 -15.60
C THR A 24 -30.22 -26.09 -14.92
N GLU A 25 -31.04 -26.05 -13.86
CA GLU A 25 -31.08 -24.91 -12.95
C GLU A 25 -30.13 -25.10 -11.77
N LYS A 26 -28.86 -25.36 -12.01
CA LYS A 26 -27.83 -24.87 -11.12
C LYS A 26 -27.85 -23.35 -11.25
N THR A 27 -28.71 -22.71 -10.49
CA THR A 27 -28.57 -21.29 -10.20
C THR A 27 -27.15 -21.13 -9.69
N TRP A 28 -26.28 -20.57 -10.54
CA TRP A 28 -25.00 -20.03 -10.11
C TRP A 28 -25.36 -18.94 -9.09
N ARG A 29 -25.38 -19.29 -7.81
CA ARG A 29 -25.40 -18.27 -6.77
C ARG A 29 -24.08 -17.51 -6.96
N VAL A 30 -24.17 -16.33 -7.57
CA VAL A 30 -23.09 -15.36 -7.51
C VAL A 30 -22.86 -15.14 -6.02
N LEU A 31 -21.78 -15.71 -5.49
CA LEU A 31 -21.43 -15.50 -4.10
C LEU A 31 -21.19 -14.00 -3.90
N PRO A 32 -21.68 -13.41 -2.80
CA PRO A 32 -21.44 -12.02 -2.55
C PRO A 32 -19.94 -11.74 -2.50
N MET A 33 -19.55 -10.59 -3.05
CA MET A 33 -18.17 -10.12 -2.99
C MET A 33 -17.76 -9.92 -1.53
N GLU A 34 -16.54 -10.29 -1.18
CA GLU A 34 -16.01 -10.19 0.18
C GLU A 34 -14.92 -9.12 0.27
N LEU A 35 -14.79 -8.49 1.44
CA LEU A 35 -13.61 -7.71 1.78
C LEU A 35 -12.41 -8.65 1.94
N LEU A 36 -11.25 -8.24 1.45
CA LEU A 36 -10.04 -9.05 1.51
C LEU A 36 -9.17 -8.55 2.67
N PHE A 37 -9.25 -9.21 3.82
CA PHE A 37 -8.37 -8.93 4.96
C PHE A 37 -7.00 -9.56 4.73
N LEU A 38 -5.92 -8.85 5.11
CA LEU A 38 -4.55 -9.28 4.87
C LEU A 38 -3.85 -9.64 6.18
N GLU A 39 -2.99 -10.66 6.10
CA GLU A 39 -2.00 -10.95 7.13
C GLU A 39 -0.72 -10.18 6.83
N PRO A 40 -0.29 -9.26 7.71
CA PRO A 40 0.93 -8.49 7.50
C PRO A 40 2.19 -9.36 7.46
N VAL A 41 3.19 -8.90 6.69
CA VAL A 41 4.53 -9.47 6.68
C VAL A 41 5.48 -8.50 7.39
N PHE A 42 6.25 -9.00 8.36
CA PHE A 42 7.15 -8.18 9.16
C PHE A 42 8.59 -8.27 8.66
N LYS A 43 9.30 -7.14 8.75
CA LYS A 43 10.72 -7.02 8.39
C LYS A 43 11.51 -6.49 9.58
N GLU A 44 12.56 -7.21 9.94
CA GLU A 44 13.55 -6.72 10.89
C GLU A 44 14.48 -5.68 10.24
N ALA A 45 14.89 -4.70 11.02
CA ALA A 45 15.79 -3.65 10.59
C ALA A 45 16.64 -3.14 11.75
N ILE A 46 17.88 -2.74 11.49
CA ILE A 46 18.81 -2.23 12.53
C ILE A 46 18.26 -0.99 13.25
N TRP A 47 17.33 -0.27 12.63
CA TRP A 47 16.66 0.91 13.16
C TRP A 47 15.26 0.63 13.73
N GLY A 48 14.76 -0.61 13.63
CA GLY A 48 13.43 -1.01 14.09
C GLY A 48 13.29 -1.07 15.60
N GLY A 49 12.07 -1.16 16.07
CA GLY A 49 11.71 -1.17 17.47
C GLY A 49 10.57 -2.13 17.82
N THR A 50 9.80 -1.77 18.84
CA THR A 50 8.73 -2.62 19.41
C THR A 50 7.34 -2.02 19.27
N LYS A 51 7.20 -0.83 18.70
CA LYS A 51 5.90 -0.13 18.63
C LYS A 51 4.87 -0.86 17.77
N LEU A 52 5.29 -1.66 16.81
CA LEU A 52 4.37 -2.53 16.05
C LEU A 52 3.66 -3.54 16.96
N ARG A 53 4.32 -4.06 17.98
CA ARG A 53 3.71 -4.86 19.04
C ARG A 53 2.96 -3.99 20.04
N ASP A 54 3.64 -3.00 20.61
CA ASP A 54 3.16 -2.28 21.79
C ASP A 54 1.98 -1.34 21.46
N SER A 55 1.92 -0.79 20.25
CA SER A 55 0.88 0.14 19.80
C SER A 55 -0.18 -0.48 18.89
N PHE A 56 0.13 -1.56 18.16
CA PHE A 56 -0.78 -2.20 17.20
C PHE A 56 -1.16 -3.63 17.58
N GLY A 57 -0.52 -4.22 18.58
CA GLY A 57 -0.81 -5.58 19.03
C GLY A 57 -0.31 -6.69 18.11
N TYR A 58 0.60 -6.39 17.19
CA TYR A 58 1.16 -7.38 16.28
C TYR A 58 2.11 -8.36 16.98
N ASP A 59 2.10 -9.61 16.53
CA ASP A 59 3.10 -10.60 16.90
C ASP A 59 4.35 -10.43 16.03
N ILE A 60 5.28 -9.59 16.50
CA ILE A 60 6.50 -9.26 15.76
C ILE A 60 7.60 -10.27 16.02
N PRO A 61 8.49 -10.55 15.02
CA PRO A 61 9.53 -11.56 15.15
C PRO A 61 10.64 -11.20 16.13
N SER A 62 10.88 -9.91 16.40
CA SER A 62 11.93 -9.44 17.31
C SER A 62 11.67 -8.02 17.79
N ASP A 63 12.46 -7.57 18.77
CA ASP A 63 12.44 -6.21 19.30
C ASP A 63 13.12 -5.18 18.35
N THR A 64 13.56 -5.62 17.19
CA THR A 64 14.11 -4.79 16.11
C THR A 64 13.29 -4.94 14.82
N THR A 65 11.98 -4.99 14.95
CA THR A 65 11.07 -5.05 13.81
C THR A 65 10.76 -3.63 13.33
N GLY A 66 11.20 -3.31 12.12
CA GLY A 66 11.10 -1.96 11.56
C GLY A 66 9.89 -1.75 10.65
N GLU A 67 9.47 -2.78 9.92
CA GLU A 67 8.41 -2.64 8.93
C GLU A 67 7.33 -3.71 9.09
N CYS A 68 6.09 -3.26 9.01
CA CYS A 68 4.90 -4.07 8.78
C CYS A 68 4.46 -3.84 7.33
N TRP A 69 4.66 -4.81 6.46
CA TRP A 69 4.10 -4.79 5.11
C TRP A 69 2.65 -5.23 5.21
N ALA A 70 1.78 -4.25 5.30
CA ALA A 70 0.38 -4.45 5.67
C ALA A 70 -0.49 -4.93 4.50
N ILE A 71 -0.26 -4.37 3.30
CA ILE A 71 -0.90 -4.78 2.06
C ILE A 71 0.21 -4.85 1.01
N SER A 72 0.56 -6.06 0.63
CA SER A 72 1.70 -6.31 -0.26
C SER A 72 1.49 -7.57 -1.10
N ALA A 73 1.75 -7.43 -2.39
CA ALA A 73 1.92 -8.54 -3.32
C ALA A 73 3.37 -8.59 -3.85
N HIS A 74 4.29 -7.92 -3.17
CA HIS A 74 5.70 -7.89 -3.56
C HIS A 74 6.37 -9.24 -3.26
N LYS A 75 7.21 -9.72 -4.18
CA LYS A 75 7.90 -11.01 -4.05
C LYS A 75 8.71 -11.19 -2.76
N ASN A 76 9.17 -10.08 -2.16
CA ASN A 76 9.94 -10.09 -0.93
C ASN A 76 9.07 -10.03 0.34
N GLY A 77 7.75 -10.00 0.21
CA GLY A 77 6.84 -9.94 1.35
C GLY A 77 5.38 -9.94 0.90
N ASP A 78 4.95 -11.03 0.25
CA ASP A 78 3.61 -11.23 -0.27
C ASP A 78 2.66 -11.57 0.88
N CYS A 79 1.59 -10.80 1.06
CA CYS A 79 0.60 -11.01 2.10
C CYS A 79 -0.37 -12.12 1.74
N LYS A 80 -0.78 -12.90 2.75
CA LYS A 80 -1.88 -13.84 2.63
C LYS A 80 -3.21 -13.18 2.96
N ILE A 81 -4.27 -13.68 2.34
CA ILE A 81 -5.64 -13.35 2.70
C ILE A 81 -6.01 -14.06 4.00
N ALA A 82 -6.61 -13.33 4.93
CA ALA A 82 -7.08 -13.83 6.21
C ALA A 82 -8.60 -13.99 6.19
N GLY A 83 -9.07 -15.23 6.23
CA GLY A 83 -10.49 -15.57 6.26
C GLY A 83 -11.19 -15.48 4.88
N GLY A 84 -12.48 -15.82 4.87
CA GLY A 84 -13.29 -15.83 3.67
C GLY A 84 -12.93 -16.93 2.68
N ARG A 85 -13.45 -16.81 1.46
CA ARG A 85 -13.24 -17.85 0.41
C ARG A 85 -11.81 -17.93 -0.10
N TYR A 86 -11.03 -16.87 0.09
CA TYR A 86 -9.65 -16.80 -0.37
C TYR A 86 -8.62 -17.01 0.74
N ASP A 87 -9.05 -17.48 1.90
CA ASP A 87 -8.19 -17.70 3.07
C ASP A 87 -6.91 -18.47 2.73
N GLY A 88 -5.78 -17.93 3.16
CA GLY A 88 -4.45 -18.51 2.97
C GLY A 88 -3.84 -18.33 1.58
N ARG A 89 -4.57 -17.79 0.59
CA ARG A 89 -4.02 -17.47 -0.73
C ARG A 89 -3.20 -16.18 -0.65
N TYR A 90 -2.15 -16.11 -1.45
CA TYR A 90 -1.33 -14.90 -1.55
C TYR A 90 -2.03 -13.82 -2.38
N LEU A 91 -1.83 -12.56 -2.03
CA LEU A 91 -2.38 -11.42 -2.77
C LEU A 91 -1.90 -11.43 -4.23
N SER A 92 -0.64 -11.79 -4.50
CA SER A 92 -0.11 -11.92 -5.85
C SER A 92 -0.86 -12.96 -6.68
N GLN A 93 -1.30 -14.07 -6.07
CA GLN A 93 -2.10 -15.10 -6.76
C GLN A 93 -3.49 -14.56 -7.12
N LEU A 94 -4.14 -13.84 -6.22
CA LEU A 94 -5.43 -13.22 -6.52
C LEU A 94 -5.30 -12.18 -7.64
N TRP A 95 -4.23 -11.41 -7.65
CA TRP A 95 -3.96 -10.44 -8.71
C TRP A 95 -3.93 -11.08 -10.10
N GLU A 96 -3.28 -12.23 -10.23
CA GLU A 96 -3.16 -12.95 -11.47
C GLU A 96 -4.43 -13.73 -11.86
N GLU A 97 -5.08 -14.36 -10.89
CA GLU A 97 -6.16 -15.31 -11.13
C GLU A 97 -7.56 -14.71 -11.04
N GLU A 98 -7.73 -13.59 -10.32
CA GLU A 98 -9.01 -12.94 -10.05
C GLU A 98 -8.96 -11.43 -10.39
N PRO A 99 -8.56 -11.03 -11.61
CA PRO A 99 -8.31 -9.63 -11.96
C PRO A 99 -9.54 -8.73 -11.82
N GLU A 100 -10.73 -9.28 -11.89
CA GLU A 100 -11.99 -8.55 -11.68
C GLU A 100 -12.13 -8.00 -10.26
N LEU A 101 -11.54 -8.64 -9.24
CA LEU A 101 -11.50 -8.10 -7.88
C LEU A 101 -10.80 -6.74 -7.82
N PHE A 102 -9.91 -6.50 -8.74
CA PHE A 102 -9.10 -5.28 -8.85
C PHE A 102 -9.54 -4.38 -10.01
N GLY A 103 -10.76 -4.58 -10.53
CA GLY A 103 -11.32 -3.78 -11.62
C GLY A 103 -10.57 -3.91 -12.94
N ASN A 104 -9.89 -5.03 -13.15
CA ASN A 104 -9.01 -5.26 -14.31
C ASN A 104 -7.98 -4.12 -14.47
N TYR A 105 -7.39 -3.68 -13.36
CA TYR A 105 -6.38 -2.62 -13.37
C TYR A 105 -5.27 -2.93 -14.37
N PRO A 106 -4.90 -1.99 -15.26
CA PRO A 106 -3.87 -2.21 -16.26
C PRO A 106 -2.48 -2.27 -15.64
N GLY A 107 -1.85 -3.42 -15.69
CA GLY A 107 -0.50 -3.62 -15.15
C GLY A 107 -0.21 -5.08 -14.89
N SER A 108 1.06 -5.46 -14.97
CA SER A 108 1.51 -6.85 -14.78
C SER A 108 1.64 -7.24 -13.32
N GLN A 109 1.68 -6.28 -12.41
CA GLN A 109 1.84 -6.51 -10.98
C GLN A 109 0.91 -5.61 -10.16
N PHE A 110 0.62 -6.05 -8.94
CA PHE A 110 -0.13 -5.26 -7.96
C PHE A 110 0.58 -3.90 -7.76
N PRO A 111 -0.13 -2.77 -7.90
CA PRO A 111 0.54 -1.49 -8.10
C PRO A 111 1.08 -0.82 -6.84
N LEU A 112 0.52 -1.14 -5.67
CA LEU A 112 0.82 -0.46 -4.41
C LEU A 112 1.45 -1.39 -3.37
N LEU A 113 2.09 -0.79 -2.40
CA LEU A 113 2.60 -1.43 -1.19
C LEU A 113 2.32 -0.50 -0.02
N ILE A 114 1.57 -0.99 0.96
CA ILE A 114 1.21 -0.24 2.17
C ILE A 114 2.01 -0.80 3.34
N LYS A 115 2.68 0.09 4.06
CA LYS A 115 3.52 -0.27 5.21
C LYS A 115 3.17 0.55 6.45
N ILE A 116 3.42 -0.01 7.62
CA ILE A 116 3.63 0.76 8.84
C ILE A 116 5.11 0.62 9.19
N ILE A 117 5.77 1.74 9.41
CA ILE A 117 7.20 1.81 9.74
C ILE A 117 7.34 2.30 11.18
N ASP A 118 8.04 1.52 11.99
CA ASP A 118 8.47 1.90 13.34
C ASP A 118 9.96 2.22 13.33
N ALA A 119 10.28 3.50 13.26
CA ALA A 119 11.64 4.00 13.37
C ALA A 119 12.00 4.26 14.84
N LYS A 120 12.63 3.29 15.50
CA LYS A 120 13.26 3.50 16.81
C LYS A 120 14.53 4.34 16.68
N ASN A 121 15.29 4.09 15.63
CA ASN A 121 16.49 4.84 15.26
C ASN A 121 16.34 5.43 13.86
N ASP A 122 17.29 6.24 13.45
CA ASP A 122 17.28 6.89 12.14
C ASP A 122 17.43 5.86 11.00
N LEU A 123 16.57 5.98 9.99
CA LEU A 123 16.77 5.31 8.72
C LEU A 123 17.92 6.01 7.96
N SER A 124 18.52 5.28 7.01
CA SER A 124 19.53 5.87 6.14
C SER A 124 18.99 7.08 5.37
N ILE A 125 19.88 7.99 5.04
CA ILE A 125 19.61 9.03 4.06
C ILE A 125 19.59 8.38 2.69
N GLN A 126 18.49 8.52 1.95
CA GLN A 126 18.19 7.73 0.77
C GLN A 126 17.40 8.52 -0.27
N VAL A 127 17.34 7.96 -1.46
CA VAL A 127 16.55 8.45 -2.59
C VAL A 127 16.00 7.26 -3.37
N HIS A 128 14.87 7.47 -4.03
CA HIS A 128 14.24 6.47 -4.89
C HIS A 128 14.19 6.94 -6.33
N PRO A 129 14.37 6.03 -7.31
CA PRO A 129 14.25 6.35 -8.73
C PRO A 129 12.79 6.47 -9.17
N ASP A 130 12.58 7.11 -10.31
CA ASP A 130 11.34 7.03 -11.07
C ASP A 130 11.25 5.72 -11.87
N ASP A 131 10.09 5.50 -12.53
CA ASP A 131 9.84 4.31 -13.33
C ASP A 131 10.85 4.15 -14.47
N ALA A 132 11.25 5.23 -15.13
CA ALA A 132 12.16 5.17 -16.26
C ALA A 132 13.55 4.69 -15.82
N TYR A 133 14.11 5.31 -14.78
CA TYR A 133 15.41 4.93 -14.25
C TYR A 133 15.40 3.51 -13.67
N ALA A 134 14.37 3.15 -12.89
CA ALA A 134 14.25 1.82 -12.32
C ALA A 134 14.09 0.73 -13.39
N SER A 135 13.32 0.99 -14.43
CA SER A 135 13.15 0.06 -15.54
C SER A 135 14.47 -0.23 -16.26
N GLU A 136 15.29 0.81 -16.45
CA GLU A 136 16.57 0.68 -17.14
C GLU A 136 17.66 0.03 -16.28
N HIS A 137 17.75 0.42 -14.99
CA HIS A 137 18.87 0.06 -14.12
C HIS A 137 18.55 -1.05 -13.11
N GLU A 138 17.27 -1.38 -12.90
CA GLU A 138 16.82 -2.33 -11.88
C GLU A 138 15.92 -3.43 -12.47
N ASN A 139 16.32 -3.98 -13.61
CA ASN A 139 15.69 -5.13 -14.26
C ASN A 139 14.19 -5.00 -14.51
N GLY A 140 13.72 -3.83 -14.93
CA GLY A 140 12.32 -3.57 -15.22
C GLY A 140 11.46 -3.29 -14.00
N SER A 141 12.06 -3.02 -12.84
CA SER A 141 11.33 -2.65 -11.62
C SER A 141 10.58 -1.33 -11.78
N LEU A 142 9.52 -1.17 -10.98
CA LEU A 142 8.86 0.13 -10.82
C LEU A 142 9.77 1.10 -10.08
N GLY A 143 9.57 2.39 -10.31
CA GLY A 143 10.06 3.44 -9.43
C GLY A 143 9.39 3.37 -8.07
N LYS A 144 9.78 4.27 -7.17
CA LYS A 144 9.24 4.28 -5.80
C LYS A 144 8.82 5.68 -5.40
N THR A 145 7.68 6.12 -5.93
CA THR A 145 6.94 7.26 -5.38
C THR A 145 6.26 6.82 -4.10
N GLU A 146 6.36 7.61 -3.05
CA GLU A 146 5.78 7.29 -1.75
C GLU A 146 5.23 8.51 -1.03
N CYS A 147 4.41 8.28 -0.03
CA CYS A 147 3.96 9.30 0.91
C CYS A 147 3.88 8.74 2.32
N TRP A 148 3.97 9.64 3.30
CA TRP A 148 3.97 9.30 4.72
C TRP A 148 2.87 10.03 5.44
N TYR A 149 2.04 9.30 6.17
CA TYR A 149 1.17 9.84 7.19
C TYR A 149 1.75 9.49 8.56
N VAL A 150 2.01 10.51 9.39
CA VAL A 150 2.64 10.34 10.70
C VAL A 150 1.61 9.86 11.71
N LEU A 151 1.70 8.58 12.10
CA LEU A 151 0.78 7.95 13.05
C LEU A 151 1.12 8.28 14.50
N ASP A 152 2.42 8.38 14.80
CA ASP A 152 2.95 8.73 16.11
C ASP A 152 4.33 9.36 15.97
N CYS A 153 4.68 10.23 16.91
CA CYS A 153 5.95 10.93 16.89
C CYS A 153 6.34 11.39 18.28
N GLU A 154 7.57 11.10 18.68
CA GLU A 154 8.13 11.65 19.91
C GLU A 154 8.36 13.16 19.79
N PRO A 155 8.18 13.95 20.88
CA PRO A 155 8.42 15.38 20.85
C PRO A 155 9.85 15.73 20.39
N GLY A 156 9.97 16.75 19.52
CA GLY A 156 11.25 17.23 19.03
C GLY A 156 11.88 16.40 17.92
N THR A 157 11.18 15.37 17.42
CA THR A 157 11.63 14.57 16.29
C THR A 157 11.62 15.39 14.99
N LYS A 158 12.61 15.14 14.16
CA LYS A 158 12.75 15.73 12.83
C LYS A 158 12.85 14.62 11.79
N ILE A 159 12.56 14.98 10.54
CA ILE A 159 12.78 14.13 9.37
C ILE A 159 13.64 14.87 8.34
N VAL A 160 14.26 14.13 7.44
CA VAL A 160 15.01 14.70 6.33
C VAL A 160 14.12 14.70 5.09
N ILE A 161 13.90 15.89 4.50
CA ILE A 161 13.24 16.06 3.21
C ILE A 161 13.99 17.11 2.42
N GLY A 162 14.66 16.67 1.37
CA GLY A 162 15.42 17.53 0.46
C GLY A 162 16.83 17.83 0.93
N HIS A 163 17.47 18.70 0.17
CA HIS A 163 18.87 19.10 0.37
C HIS A 163 19.07 20.59 0.04
N ASN A 164 20.24 21.10 0.39
CA ASN A 164 20.59 22.51 0.22
C ASN A 164 21.51 22.79 -0.98
N ALA A 165 21.89 21.76 -1.76
CA ALA A 165 22.69 21.96 -2.96
C ALA A 165 21.91 22.76 -4.01
N LYS A 166 22.55 23.75 -4.62
CA LYS A 166 21.92 24.64 -5.61
C LYS A 166 21.89 24.05 -7.03
N ASP A 167 22.73 23.06 -7.30
CA ASP A 167 22.81 22.36 -8.58
C ASP A 167 23.43 20.97 -8.42
N LYS A 168 23.47 20.19 -9.51
CA LYS A 168 24.03 18.83 -9.53
C LYS A 168 25.51 18.79 -9.17
N LYS A 169 26.29 19.78 -9.56
CA LYS A 169 27.72 19.83 -9.27
C LYS A 169 27.95 19.98 -7.76
N GLU A 170 27.28 20.94 -7.14
CA GLU A 170 27.38 21.13 -5.69
C GLU A 170 26.86 19.92 -4.90
N LEU A 171 25.76 19.30 -5.39
CA LEU A 171 25.22 18.07 -4.82
C LEU A 171 26.26 16.95 -4.79
N GLU A 172 26.91 16.70 -5.92
CA GLU A 172 27.97 15.69 -6.02
C GLU A 172 29.16 16.02 -5.11
N GLU A 173 29.61 17.27 -5.07
CA GLU A 173 30.68 17.74 -4.21
C GLU A 173 30.36 17.51 -2.72
N MET A 174 29.15 17.89 -2.27
CA MET A 174 28.69 17.73 -0.90
C MET A 174 28.62 16.24 -0.48
N ILE A 175 28.08 15.39 -1.33
CA ILE A 175 27.98 13.95 -1.06
C ILE A 175 29.37 13.33 -0.97
N ARG A 176 30.25 13.57 -1.96
CA ARG A 176 31.60 12.97 -2.01
C ARG A 176 32.51 13.44 -0.88
N GLN A 177 32.29 14.66 -0.40
CA GLN A 177 33.03 15.24 0.72
C GLN A 177 32.41 14.91 2.09
N GLY A 178 31.25 14.27 2.13
CA GLY A 178 30.56 13.92 3.38
C GLY A 178 30.06 15.13 4.17
N ARG A 179 29.68 16.21 3.47
CA ARG A 179 29.23 17.46 4.08
C ARG A 179 27.75 17.41 4.49
N TRP A 180 27.39 16.38 5.27
CA TRP A 180 26.00 16.04 5.60
C TRP A 180 25.27 17.16 6.33
N ASP A 181 25.91 17.83 7.27
CA ASP A 181 25.30 18.91 8.06
C ASP A 181 24.91 20.11 7.19
N ASP A 182 25.70 20.41 6.15
CA ASP A 182 25.38 21.46 5.19
C ASP A 182 24.38 21.02 4.13
N PHE A 183 24.35 19.71 3.82
CA PHE A 183 23.67 19.13 2.70
C PHE A 183 22.20 18.85 2.97
N ILE A 184 21.89 18.19 4.09
CA ILE A 184 20.52 17.72 4.39
C ILE A 184 19.61 18.86 4.85
N ARG A 185 18.35 18.80 4.41
CA ARG A 185 17.26 19.62 4.98
C ARG A 185 16.50 18.81 5.99
N VAL A 186 16.35 19.37 7.20
CA VAL A 186 15.56 18.78 8.26
C VAL A 186 14.26 19.56 8.44
N THR A 187 13.19 18.86 8.76
CA THR A 187 11.87 19.40 8.98
C THR A 187 11.33 18.87 10.30
N ASP A 188 10.71 19.73 11.11
CA ASP A 188 9.98 19.30 12.29
C ASP A 188 8.80 18.41 11.88
N VAL A 189 8.52 17.40 12.68
CA VAL A 189 7.45 16.45 12.45
C VAL A 189 6.59 16.25 13.70
N LYS A 190 5.31 16.07 13.50
CA LYS A 190 4.35 15.75 14.57
C LYS A 190 3.30 14.77 14.06
N LYS A 191 2.62 14.11 14.98
CA LYS A 191 1.47 13.24 14.68
C LYS A 191 0.45 13.97 13.80
N GLY A 192 0.00 13.32 12.74
CA GLY A 192 -0.97 13.85 11.79
C GLY A 192 -0.38 14.60 10.60
N ASP A 193 0.93 14.84 10.57
CA ASP A 193 1.59 15.43 9.41
C ASP A 193 1.58 14.45 8.24
N PHE A 194 1.57 15.02 7.04
CA PHE A 194 1.61 14.28 5.78
C PHE A 194 2.72 14.80 4.87
N PHE A 195 3.45 13.89 4.23
CA PHE A 195 4.57 14.23 3.34
C PHE A 195 4.50 13.37 2.08
N GLN A 196 4.51 14.03 0.91
CA GLN A 196 4.69 13.38 -0.38
C GLN A 196 6.18 13.37 -0.74
N ILE A 197 6.70 12.20 -1.07
CA ILE A 197 8.10 11.98 -1.46
C ILE A 197 8.13 11.54 -2.92
N ASN A 198 8.39 12.49 -3.81
CA ASN A 198 8.53 12.19 -5.22
C ASN A 198 9.88 11.51 -5.52
N PRO A 199 9.99 10.73 -6.60
CA PRO A 199 11.27 10.22 -7.05
C PRO A 199 12.31 11.34 -7.17
N GLY A 200 13.54 11.05 -6.79
CA GLY A 200 14.62 12.04 -6.78
C GLY A 200 14.67 12.96 -5.56
N CYS A 201 13.72 12.85 -4.64
CA CYS A 201 13.75 13.56 -3.37
C CYS A 201 14.65 12.85 -2.36
N LEU A 202 15.68 13.50 -1.89
CA LEU A 202 16.49 13.02 -0.75
C LEU A 202 15.65 13.05 0.52
N HIS A 203 15.62 11.94 1.27
CA HIS A 203 14.81 11.85 2.47
C HIS A 203 15.36 10.85 3.50
N ALA A 204 14.91 11.00 4.73
CA ALA A 204 15.10 9.99 5.78
C ALA A 204 14.03 10.15 6.87
N ILE A 205 13.42 9.04 7.26
CA ILE A 205 12.65 8.94 8.49
C ILE A 205 13.65 8.87 9.64
N LYS A 206 13.39 9.62 10.70
CA LYS A 206 14.27 9.62 11.87
C LYS A 206 13.63 8.94 13.08
N GLY A 207 14.46 8.52 14.00
CA GLY A 207 14.05 7.82 15.22
C GLY A 207 13.00 8.58 16.03
N GLY A 208 12.04 7.84 16.57
CA GLY A 208 10.89 8.37 17.30
C GLY A 208 9.63 8.53 16.44
N THR A 209 9.64 8.12 15.18
CA THR A 209 8.54 8.30 14.24
C THR A 209 7.91 6.95 13.88
N VAL A 210 6.58 6.90 13.89
CA VAL A 210 5.79 5.79 13.33
C VAL A 210 4.94 6.35 12.21
N ILE A 211 5.06 5.78 11.01
CA ILE A 211 4.34 6.25 9.83
C ILE A 211 3.56 5.14 9.15
N LEU A 212 2.46 5.50 8.48
CA LEU A 212 1.88 4.70 7.41
C LEU A 212 2.41 5.23 6.08
N GLU A 213 3.03 4.34 5.32
CA GLU A 213 3.58 4.63 4.00
C GLU A 213 2.71 3.99 2.91
N THR A 214 2.25 4.81 1.98
CA THR A 214 1.68 4.35 0.72
C THR A 214 2.70 4.60 -0.38
N GLN A 215 3.04 3.57 -1.16
CA GLN A 215 4.06 3.62 -2.18
C GLN A 215 3.72 2.77 -3.40
N GLN A 216 4.40 3.05 -4.51
CA GLN A 216 4.45 2.09 -5.61
C GLN A 216 5.03 0.76 -5.12
N ASN A 217 4.64 -0.35 -5.75
CA ASN A 217 5.09 -1.70 -5.40
C ASN A 217 6.55 -1.94 -5.79
N SER A 218 7.46 -1.33 -5.04
CA SER A 218 8.91 -1.38 -5.22
C SER A 218 9.62 -1.36 -3.87
N ASP A 219 10.76 -2.01 -3.79
CA ASP A 219 11.68 -1.94 -2.64
C ASP A 219 13.05 -1.35 -3.01
N ILE A 220 13.13 -0.69 -4.17
CA ILE A 220 14.38 -0.07 -4.65
C ILE A 220 14.71 1.15 -3.79
N THR A 221 15.87 1.09 -3.14
CA THR A 221 16.40 2.17 -2.29
C THR A 221 17.85 2.42 -2.64
N TYR A 222 18.16 3.66 -3.00
CA TYR A 222 19.54 4.12 -3.15
C TYR A 222 19.97 4.79 -1.84
N ARG A 223 20.83 4.10 -1.11
CA ARG A 223 21.35 4.59 0.17
C ARG A 223 22.51 5.51 -0.07
N VAL A 224 22.37 6.76 0.37
CA VAL A 224 23.37 7.82 0.20
C VAL A 224 24.35 7.84 1.37
N TYR A 225 23.80 7.75 2.60
CA TYR A 225 24.56 7.77 3.84
C TYR A 225 23.84 6.97 4.93
N ASP A 226 24.58 6.21 5.70
CA ASP A 226 24.05 5.33 6.75
C ASP A 226 24.70 5.55 8.11
N TYR A 227 25.25 6.74 8.35
CA TYR A 227 25.86 7.14 9.62
C TYR A 227 27.02 6.25 10.07
N ASP A 228 27.70 5.60 9.13
CA ASP A 228 28.78 4.63 9.38
C ASP A 228 28.38 3.45 10.29
N ARG A 229 27.07 3.14 10.34
CA ARG A 229 26.53 2.03 11.14
C ARG A 229 26.91 0.67 10.55
N LEU A 230 26.99 -0.32 11.45
CA LEU A 230 27.23 -1.70 11.07
C LEU A 230 25.94 -2.51 11.20
N SER A 231 25.71 -3.37 10.22
CA SER A 231 24.71 -4.43 10.23
C SER A 231 25.43 -5.75 10.14
N ASP A 232 25.31 -6.63 11.13
CA ASP A 232 26.06 -7.89 11.22
C ASP A 232 27.59 -7.69 11.10
N GLY A 233 28.10 -6.63 11.73
CA GLY A 233 29.53 -6.30 11.76
C GLY A 233 30.10 -5.70 10.48
N LYS A 234 29.23 -5.36 9.50
CA LYS A 234 29.64 -4.75 8.23
C LYS A 234 28.78 -3.52 7.92
N PRO A 235 29.33 -2.49 7.27
CA PRO A 235 28.52 -1.38 6.78
C PRO A 235 27.56 -1.88 5.71
N ARG A 236 26.33 -1.33 5.70
CA ARG A 236 25.39 -1.57 4.60
C ARG A 236 25.90 -0.90 3.32
N GLN A 237 25.58 -1.50 2.19
CA GLN A 237 26.00 -0.99 0.89
C GLN A 237 25.44 0.43 0.66
N LEU A 238 26.30 1.33 0.21
CA LEU A 238 25.92 2.65 -0.30
C LEU A 238 25.81 2.61 -1.83
N HIS A 239 24.90 3.44 -2.36
CA HIS A 239 24.61 3.54 -3.78
C HIS A 239 24.88 4.98 -4.25
N VAL A 240 26.12 5.42 -4.08
CA VAL A 240 26.49 6.84 -4.27
C VAL A 240 26.26 7.31 -5.71
N GLU A 241 26.68 6.53 -6.70
CA GLU A 241 26.54 6.91 -8.11
C GLU A 241 25.05 6.97 -8.53
N GLN A 242 24.28 5.95 -8.21
CA GLN A 242 22.83 5.93 -8.48
C GLN A 242 22.12 7.07 -7.76
N SER A 243 22.55 7.40 -6.54
CA SER A 243 22.00 8.52 -5.77
C SER A 243 22.27 9.87 -6.45
N ILE A 244 23.49 10.09 -6.89
CA ILE A 244 23.89 11.32 -7.62
C ILE A 244 23.08 11.43 -8.91
N ASP A 245 22.93 10.32 -9.66
CA ASP A 245 22.14 10.30 -10.88
C ASP A 245 20.66 10.68 -10.62
N THR A 246 20.11 10.17 -9.55
CA THR A 246 18.66 10.19 -9.26
C THR A 246 18.20 11.45 -8.56
N ILE A 247 18.99 12.00 -7.61
CA ILE A 247 18.58 13.17 -6.81
C ILE A 247 18.38 14.39 -7.71
N VAL A 248 17.21 15.00 -7.59
CA VAL A 248 16.89 16.25 -8.29
C VAL A 248 17.55 17.44 -7.57
N ALA A 249 18.24 18.30 -8.30
CA ALA A 249 18.85 19.53 -7.79
C ALA A 249 18.55 20.72 -8.70
N PRO A 250 18.17 21.88 -8.15
CA PRO A 250 17.90 22.11 -6.73
C PRO A 250 16.69 21.33 -6.20
N PHE A 251 16.58 21.22 -4.87
CA PHE A 251 15.41 20.60 -4.26
C PHE A 251 14.14 21.43 -4.51
N GLU A 252 13.07 20.75 -4.89
CA GLU A 252 11.74 21.32 -5.03
C GLU A 252 10.76 20.56 -4.14
N PRO A 253 10.05 21.24 -3.21
CA PRO A 253 9.03 20.60 -2.39
C PRO A 253 7.89 20.02 -3.23
N ALA A 254 7.41 18.85 -2.87
CA ALA A 254 6.23 18.27 -3.49
C ALA A 254 4.99 19.14 -3.23
N LYS A 255 4.12 19.25 -4.23
CA LYS A 255 2.82 19.93 -4.12
C LYS A 255 1.76 18.90 -3.76
N CYS A 256 0.95 19.21 -2.74
CA CYS A 256 -0.17 18.39 -2.32
C CYS A 256 -1.49 19.16 -2.54
N ASP A 257 -2.49 18.44 -3.00
CA ASP A 257 -3.86 18.97 -3.19
C ASP A 257 -4.76 18.71 -1.97
N THR A 258 -4.19 18.76 -0.79
CA THR A 258 -4.82 18.46 0.50
C THR A 258 -6.00 19.40 0.78
N TYR A 259 -7.13 18.82 1.19
CA TYR A 259 -8.28 19.54 1.73
C TYR A 259 -8.99 18.71 2.80
N THR A 260 -9.84 19.38 3.58
CA THR A 260 -10.65 18.75 4.62
C THR A 260 -12.11 19.14 4.43
N GLU A 261 -13.02 18.20 4.61
CA GLU A 261 -14.46 18.41 4.58
C GLU A 261 -15.15 17.57 5.65
N ASN A 262 -16.31 18.05 6.11
CA ASN A 262 -17.15 17.29 7.02
C ASN A 262 -18.22 16.54 6.25
N LEU A 263 -18.26 15.23 6.41
CA LEU A 263 -19.26 14.33 5.86
C LEU A 263 -20.21 13.86 6.97
N GLN A 264 -21.32 13.25 6.59
CA GLN A 264 -22.19 12.62 7.58
C GLN A 264 -21.47 11.44 8.24
N GLY A 265 -21.15 11.54 9.52
CA GLY A 265 -20.53 10.51 10.32
C GLY A 265 -19.00 10.39 10.19
N ALA A 266 -18.35 11.29 9.45
CA ALA A 266 -16.90 11.34 9.37
C ALA A 266 -16.36 12.70 8.98
N GLU A 267 -15.14 13.02 9.45
CA GLU A 267 -14.30 14.04 8.84
C GLU A 267 -13.47 13.36 7.75
N HIS A 268 -13.50 13.90 6.55
CA HIS A 268 -12.69 13.46 5.42
C HIS A 268 -11.54 14.43 5.20
N LYS A 269 -10.34 13.90 5.14
CA LYS A 269 -9.13 14.63 4.74
C LYS A 269 -8.53 13.97 3.52
N HIS A 270 -8.67 14.65 2.36
CA HIS A 270 -7.91 14.27 1.18
C HIS A 270 -6.46 14.66 1.39
N LEU A 271 -5.53 13.71 1.25
CA LEU A 271 -4.11 13.92 1.50
C LEU A 271 -3.34 14.24 0.23
N ILE A 272 -3.53 13.45 -0.82
CA ILE A 272 -2.83 13.61 -2.11
C ILE A 272 -3.56 12.87 -3.23
N THR A 273 -3.47 13.45 -4.43
CA THR A 273 -3.62 12.73 -5.70
C THR A 273 -2.33 12.91 -6.50
N CYS A 274 -1.71 11.81 -6.89
CA CYS A 274 -0.55 11.79 -7.77
C CYS A 274 -0.78 10.78 -8.90
N PRO A 275 0.12 10.65 -9.88
CA PRO A 275 -0.09 9.70 -10.98
C PRO A 275 -0.24 8.25 -10.57
N PHE A 276 0.24 7.85 -9.38
CA PHE A 276 0.29 6.45 -8.95
C PHE A 276 -0.80 6.08 -7.95
N TYR A 277 -1.25 7.04 -7.12
CA TYR A 277 -2.24 6.81 -6.07
C TYR A 277 -2.97 8.08 -5.67
N SER A 278 -4.13 7.90 -5.06
CA SER A 278 -4.76 8.89 -4.20
C SER A 278 -4.88 8.34 -2.78
N VAL A 279 -4.73 9.20 -1.78
CA VAL A 279 -4.79 8.82 -0.36
C VAL A 279 -5.74 9.74 0.38
N ASP A 280 -6.67 9.13 1.10
CA ASP A 280 -7.72 9.80 1.88
C ASP A 280 -7.73 9.27 3.30
N LYS A 281 -7.97 10.16 4.26
CA LYS A 281 -8.18 9.82 5.66
C LYS A 281 -9.63 10.10 6.05
N TYR A 282 -10.24 9.16 6.75
CA TYR A 282 -11.58 9.31 7.31
C TYR A 282 -11.52 9.10 8.81
N ASP A 283 -11.88 10.14 9.57
CA ASP A 283 -12.11 10.03 11.01
C ASP A 283 -13.59 9.79 11.24
N VAL A 284 -13.95 8.52 11.43
CA VAL A 284 -15.32 8.08 11.63
C VAL A 284 -15.73 8.31 13.07
N ASP A 285 -16.89 8.96 13.29
CA ASP A 285 -17.54 9.11 14.59
C ASP A 285 -19.05 8.89 14.41
N GLY A 286 -19.50 7.68 14.72
CA GLY A 286 -20.86 7.22 14.52
C GLY A 286 -21.03 6.34 13.30
N VAL A 287 -21.85 6.74 12.33
CA VAL A 287 -22.14 5.96 11.11
C VAL A 287 -21.75 6.73 9.88
N PHE A 288 -20.82 6.17 9.12
CA PHE A 288 -20.34 6.71 7.85
C PHE A 288 -20.50 5.68 6.74
N THR A 289 -21.12 6.07 5.62
CA THR A 289 -21.30 5.18 4.47
C THR A 289 -20.64 5.78 3.25
N ILE A 290 -19.83 4.98 2.58
CA ILE A 290 -19.14 5.33 1.35
C ILE A 290 -19.22 4.19 0.35
N GLU A 291 -19.24 4.51 -0.93
CA GLU A 291 -19.02 3.58 -2.03
C GLU A 291 -17.76 4.01 -2.76
N PHE A 292 -16.77 3.13 -2.80
CA PHE A 292 -15.53 3.38 -3.51
C PHE A 292 -15.71 3.02 -4.99
N ASP A 293 -15.64 4.00 -5.86
CA ASP A 293 -15.81 3.89 -7.31
C ASP A 293 -14.47 3.73 -8.06
N LYS A 294 -13.46 3.28 -7.35
CA LYS A 294 -12.10 3.08 -7.85
C LYS A 294 -11.88 1.64 -8.34
N TYR A 295 -10.70 1.37 -8.90
CA TYR A 295 -10.30 0.01 -9.25
C TYR A 295 -10.42 -0.94 -8.05
N PHE A 296 -9.81 -0.56 -6.95
CA PHE A 296 -9.93 -1.15 -5.62
C PHE A 296 -9.42 -0.14 -4.60
N THR A 297 -9.70 -0.37 -3.33
CA THR A 297 -9.25 0.53 -2.26
C THR A 297 -8.57 -0.26 -1.16
N ASP A 298 -7.33 0.11 -0.84
CA ASP A 298 -6.59 -0.40 0.30
C ASP A 298 -6.99 0.40 1.54
N VAL A 299 -7.49 -0.27 2.57
CA VAL A 299 -7.95 0.37 3.81
C VAL A 299 -7.11 -0.11 4.99
N SER A 300 -6.60 0.84 5.76
CA SER A 300 -5.87 0.62 7.00
C SER A 300 -6.62 1.26 8.17
N VAL A 301 -6.94 0.48 9.19
CA VAL A 301 -7.49 0.99 10.46
C VAL A 301 -6.30 1.42 11.32
N VAL A 302 -6.08 2.73 11.43
CA VAL A 302 -4.88 3.27 12.09
C VAL A 302 -5.12 3.71 13.52
N GLU A 303 -6.40 3.87 13.92
CA GLU A 303 -6.79 4.22 15.28
C GLU A 303 -8.22 3.75 15.56
N GLY A 304 -8.53 3.42 16.81
CA GLY A 304 -9.88 3.11 17.26
C GLY A 304 -10.39 1.74 16.84
N SER A 305 -11.73 1.58 16.84
CA SER A 305 -12.42 0.34 16.52
C SER A 305 -13.86 0.58 16.08
N GLY A 306 -14.46 -0.42 15.47
CA GLY A 306 -15.84 -0.38 15.02
C GLY A 306 -16.20 -1.56 14.15
N THR A 307 -17.01 -1.33 13.12
CA THR A 307 -17.39 -2.34 12.13
C THR A 307 -17.44 -1.75 10.73
N VAL A 308 -17.28 -2.62 9.73
CA VAL A 308 -17.66 -2.36 8.33
C VAL A 308 -18.68 -3.41 7.91
N ASN A 309 -19.89 -2.98 7.52
CA ASN A 309 -21.00 -3.88 7.17
C ASN A 309 -21.22 -4.98 8.22
N GLY A 310 -21.08 -4.65 9.51
CA GLY A 310 -21.19 -5.58 10.63
C GLY A 310 -19.94 -6.44 10.93
N ILE A 311 -18.92 -6.36 10.11
CA ILE A 311 -17.63 -7.06 10.33
C ILE A 311 -16.80 -6.25 11.31
N PRO A 312 -16.33 -6.81 12.44
CA PRO A 312 -15.52 -6.09 13.41
C PRO A 312 -14.20 -5.57 12.83
N LEU A 313 -13.86 -4.34 13.21
CA LEU A 313 -12.62 -3.66 12.86
C LEU A 313 -11.90 -3.17 14.10
N GLU A 314 -10.59 -3.38 14.14
CA GLU A 314 -9.69 -2.91 15.17
C GLU A 314 -8.46 -2.25 14.57
N LYS A 315 -7.85 -1.35 15.33
CA LYS A 315 -6.55 -0.74 14.99
C LYS A 315 -5.53 -1.82 14.61
N GLY A 316 -4.86 -1.60 13.48
CA GLY A 316 -3.85 -2.51 12.95
C GLY A 316 -4.38 -3.51 11.92
N GLN A 317 -5.69 -3.53 11.66
CA GLN A 317 -6.24 -4.35 10.58
C GLN A 317 -6.19 -3.61 9.24
N HIS A 318 -5.94 -4.39 8.19
CA HIS A 318 -5.83 -3.92 6.82
C HIS A 318 -6.64 -4.80 5.91
N PHE A 319 -7.36 -4.20 4.99
CA PHE A 319 -8.16 -4.94 4.02
C PHE A 319 -8.27 -4.19 2.69
N ILE A 320 -8.60 -4.94 1.65
CA ILE A 320 -8.92 -4.39 0.32
C ILE A 320 -10.41 -4.43 0.13
N VAL A 321 -10.98 -3.32 -0.33
CA VAL A 321 -12.33 -3.24 -0.87
C VAL A 321 -12.21 -3.52 -2.37
N PRO A 322 -12.72 -4.67 -2.86
CA PRO A 322 -12.65 -5.01 -4.27
C PRO A 322 -13.44 -4.05 -5.16
N ALA A 323 -13.11 -4.01 -6.42
CA ALA A 323 -13.86 -3.28 -7.42
C ALA A 323 -15.32 -3.73 -7.44
N GLY A 324 -16.25 -2.77 -7.45
CA GLY A 324 -17.68 -3.07 -7.51
C GLY A 324 -18.28 -3.70 -6.24
N TYR A 325 -17.56 -3.64 -5.11
CA TYR A 325 -18.06 -4.18 -3.83
C TYR A 325 -19.38 -3.54 -3.39
N GLY A 326 -19.58 -2.25 -3.72
CA GLY A 326 -20.74 -1.48 -3.30
C GLY A 326 -20.49 -0.69 -2.02
N LYS A 327 -21.55 -0.47 -1.26
CA LYS A 327 -21.50 0.41 -0.08
C LYS A 327 -20.79 -0.24 1.10
N CYS A 328 -19.83 0.50 1.65
CA CYS A 328 -19.20 0.23 2.94
C CYS A 328 -19.84 1.11 4.00
N ARG A 329 -20.53 0.50 4.96
CA ARG A 329 -21.10 1.17 6.12
C ARG A 329 -20.19 0.94 7.33
N PHE A 330 -19.45 1.98 7.66
CA PHE A 330 -18.60 2.01 8.85
C PHE A 330 -19.39 2.51 10.05
N GLU A 331 -19.19 1.88 11.20
CA GLU A 331 -19.86 2.25 12.44
C GLU A 331 -18.89 2.11 13.62
N GLY A 332 -18.75 3.18 14.41
CA GLY A 332 -17.85 3.23 15.55
C GLY A 332 -17.09 4.54 15.64
N VAL A 333 -15.96 4.51 16.35
CA VAL A 333 -15.01 5.62 16.46
C VAL A 333 -13.65 5.11 16.03
N MET A 334 -13.23 5.48 14.83
CA MET A 334 -11.99 4.97 14.24
C MET A 334 -11.46 5.88 13.15
N SER A 335 -10.16 5.82 12.92
CA SER A 335 -9.49 6.50 11.81
C SER A 335 -9.06 5.48 10.76
N LEU A 336 -9.41 5.78 9.52
CA LEU A 336 -9.10 4.96 8.35
C LEU A 336 -8.19 5.75 7.42
N ILE A 337 -7.17 5.10 6.87
CA ILE A 337 -6.42 5.62 5.72
C ILE A 337 -6.72 4.72 4.52
N CYS A 338 -7.22 5.34 3.46
CA CYS A 338 -7.65 4.67 2.23
C CYS A 338 -6.73 5.09 1.10
N SER A 339 -6.10 4.12 0.43
CA SER A 339 -5.24 4.33 -0.72
C SER A 339 -5.84 3.67 -1.94
N ASN A 340 -5.93 4.42 -3.04
CA ASN A 340 -6.46 3.92 -4.30
C ASN A 340 -5.37 4.02 -5.37
N PRO A 341 -5.17 2.99 -6.21
CA PRO A 341 -4.31 3.13 -7.37
C PRO A 341 -4.94 4.09 -8.37
N GLU A 342 -4.12 4.93 -8.95
CA GLU A 342 -4.52 5.81 -10.05
C GLU A 342 -4.09 5.21 -11.39
N LYS A 343 -4.79 5.58 -12.45
CA LYS A 343 -4.45 5.14 -13.81
C LYS A 343 -3.38 6.06 -14.39
N HIS A 344 -2.30 5.47 -14.88
CA HIS A 344 -1.25 6.16 -15.65
C HIS A 344 -1.67 6.46 -17.07
#